data_0f08e6866b0d1a1804578942c5bfb645
#
_entry.id   0f08e6866b0d1a1804578942c5bfb645
#
_cell.length_a   1.000
_cell.length_b   1.000
_cell.length_c   1.000
_cell.angle_alpha   90.00
_cell.angle_beta   90.00
_cell.angle_gamma   90.00
#
_symmetry.space_group_name_H-M   'P 1'
#
loop_
_entity.id
_entity.type
_entity.pdbx_description
1 polymer ?
#
loop_
_entity_poly.entity_id
_entity_poly.type
_entity_poly.pdbx_seq_one_letter_code
_entity_poly.pdbx_strand_id
1 'polypeptide(L)'
;MEDQLIWVDLKDNEIGYGEKLETHQKNILHRAFSVVLYSEGKILIQQREKHKYHSGELWANSCCSHPRKGEELIEAAHRRMEEELGIKAGTCELKEIDSFVYFHHYGDLSEYEFDHVIVGKYAGEIVPDQKELQDYRWISYEQLEKELMEEPEKFSAWFFMVAQKVLKWIRESED
;
A
#
# COMPACT_ATOMS: atom_id res chain seq x y z
N MET A 1 16.01 17.30 3.53
CA MET A 1 16.68 16.09 2.95
C MET A 1 15.63 15.14 2.42
N GLU A 2 15.74 14.76 1.16
CA GLU A 2 14.83 13.76 0.63
C GLU A 2 15.09 12.40 1.28
N ASP A 3 14.02 11.65 1.49
CA ASP A 3 14.12 10.32 2.07
C ASP A 3 14.72 9.35 1.07
N GLN A 4 15.61 8.48 1.56
CA GLN A 4 16.18 7.44 0.74
C GLN A 4 15.39 6.16 0.86
N LEU A 5 15.02 5.59 -0.29
CA LEU A 5 14.38 4.29 -0.39
C LEU A 5 15.44 3.19 -0.17
N ILE A 6 14.99 2.03 0.24
CA ILE A 6 15.85 0.88 0.49
C ILE A 6 15.86 0.00 -0.76
N TRP A 7 17.00 -0.07 -1.45
CA TRP A 7 17.18 -0.96 -2.59
C TRP A 7 17.43 -2.38 -2.09
N VAL A 8 16.79 -3.35 -2.69
CA VAL A 8 16.86 -4.74 -2.26
C VAL A 8 17.11 -5.70 -3.43
N ASP A 9 17.58 -6.90 -3.10
CA ASP A 9 17.66 -7.99 -4.06
C ASP A 9 16.35 -8.80 -4.04
N LEU A 10 16.26 -9.87 -4.81
CA LEU A 10 15.05 -10.71 -4.90
C LEU A 10 14.75 -11.51 -3.62
N LYS A 11 15.62 -11.43 -2.64
CA LYS A 11 15.43 -12.03 -1.30
C LYS A 11 15.17 -10.99 -0.24
N ASP A 12 14.90 -9.74 -0.65
CA ASP A 12 14.67 -8.59 0.25
C ASP A 12 15.88 -8.24 1.13
N ASN A 13 17.08 -8.55 0.69
CA ASN A 13 18.30 -8.11 1.36
C ASN A 13 18.64 -6.69 0.89
N GLU A 14 19.02 -5.81 1.84
CA GLU A 14 19.42 -4.44 1.49
C GLU A 14 20.72 -4.45 0.70
N ILE A 15 20.72 -3.77 -0.45
CA ILE A 15 21.90 -3.68 -1.33
C ILE A 15 22.32 -2.25 -1.61
N GLY A 16 21.52 -1.27 -1.18
CA GLY A 16 21.84 0.14 -1.39
C GLY A 16 20.66 1.04 -1.04
N TYR A 17 20.82 2.32 -1.34
CA TYR A 17 19.81 3.34 -1.03
C TYR A 17 19.81 4.39 -2.11
N GLY A 18 18.67 5.01 -2.35
CA GLY A 18 18.56 6.08 -3.33
C GLY A 18 17.27 6.88 -3.19
N GLU A 19 17.25 8.03 -3.81
CA GLU A 19 16.09 8.91 -3.81
C GLU A 19 14.95 8.30 -4.63
N LYS A 20 13.73 8.68 -4.31
CA LYS A 20 12.52 8.14 -4.93
C LYS A 20 12.52 8.30 -6.44
N LEU A 21 12.81 9.50 -6.95
CA LEU A 21 12.80 9.76 -8.39
C LEU A 21 13.84 8.92 -9.13
N GLU A 22 15.08 8.91 -8.65
CA GLU A 22 16.16 8.10 -9.23
C GLU A 22 15.77 6.62 -9.27
N THR A 23 15.25 6.10 -8.17
CA THR A 23 14.85 4.71 -8.04
C THR A 23 13.82 4.32 -9.11
N HIS A 24 12.83 5.18 -9.33
CA HIS A 24 11.77 4.94 -10.32
C HIS A 24 12.24 5.14 -11.75
N GLN A 25 13.13 6.09 -12.00
CA GLN A 25 13.69 6.32 -13.34
C GLN A 25 14.63 5.20 -13.79
N LYS A 26 15.39 4.63 -12.86
CA LYS A 26 16.39 3.59 -13.15
C LYS A 26 15.88 2.17 -13.00
N ASN A 27 14.60 1.98 -12.73
CA ASN A 27 13.98 0.65 -12.56
C ASN A 27 14.65 -0.20 -11.48
N ILE A 28 14.91 0.40 -10.32
CA ILE A 28 15.60 -0.28 -9.23
C ILE A 28 14.59 -0.95 -8.29
N LEU A 29 14.79 -2.25 -8.01
CA LEU A 29 13.98 -2.98 -7.05
C LEU A 29 14.18 -2.38 -5.65
N HIS A 30 13.09 -1.98 -5.02
CA HIS A 30 13.13 -1.35 -3.70
C HIS A 30 12.03 -1.87 -2.80
N ARG A 31 12.24 -1.76 -1.49
CA ARG A 31 11.29 -2.22 -0.48
C ARG A 31 10.08 -1.30 -0.43
N ALA A 32 8.89 -1.90 -0.35
CA ALA A 32 7.63 -1.20 -0.27
C ALA A 32 6.66 -1.95 0.62
N PHE A 33 5.57 -1.32 0.99
CA PHE A 33 4.51 -1.99 1.73
C PHE A 33 3.13 -1.51 1.30
N SER A 34 2.17 -2.40 1.45
CA SER A 34 0.75 -2.13 1.23
C SER A 34 -0.01 -2.54 2.47
N VAL A 35 -0.63 -1.57 3.15
CA VAL A 35 -1.46 -1.80 4.33
C VAL A 35 -2.91 -1.91 3.91
N VAL A 36 -3.60 -2.92 4.42
CA VAL A 36 -5.05 -3.07 4.28
C VAL A 36 -5.68 -3.14 5.66
N LEU A 37 -6.53 -2.18 5.96
CA LEU A 37 -7.31 -2.17 7.19
C LEU A 37 -8.65 -2.84 6.93
N TYR A 38 -9.10 -3.66 7.88
CA TYR A 38 -10.36 -4.40 7.76
C TYR A 38 -11.14 -4.33 9.06
N SER A 39 -12.48 -4.44 8.96
CA SER A 39 -13.38 -4.51 10.10
C SER A 39 -14.76 -4.95 9.66
N GLU A 40 -15.37 -5.86 10.39
CA GLU A 40 -16.78 -6.27 10.19
C GLU A 40 -17.17 -6.59 8.75
N GLY A 41 -16.35 -7.40 8.07
CA GLY A 41 -16.63 -7.83 6.69
C GLY A 41 -16.33 -6.79 5.62
N LYS A 42 -15.62 -5.72 5.98
CA LYS A 42 -15.26 -4.62 5.08
C LYS A 42 -13.77 -4.34 5.08
N ILE A 43 -13.31 -3.77 3.97
CA ILE A 43 -11.94 -3.29 3.79
C ILE A 43 -12.00 -1.79 3.55
N LEU A 44 -11.02 -1.07 4.11
CA LEU A 44 -10.83 0.35 3.83
C LEU A 44 -9.99 0.51 2.57
N ILE A 45 -10.55 1.19 1.56
CA ILE A 45 -9.80 1.57 0.35
C ILE A 45 -9.73 3.08 0.25
N GLN A 46 -8.68 3.57 -0.41
CA GLN A 46 -8.51 5.01 -0.64
C GLN A 46 -8.46 5.33 -2.13
N GLN A 47 -8.94 6.52 -2.48
CA GLN A 47 -8.78 7.06 -3.82
C GLN A 47 -7.57 7.99 -3.82
N ARG A 48 -6.59 7.70 -4.66
CA ARG A 48 -5.34 8.45 -4.71
C ARG A 48 -5.61 9.88 -5.17
N GLU A 49 -4.87 10.82 -4.59
CA GLU A 49 -4.97 12.23 -4.98
C GLU A 49 -4.62 12.38 -6.47
N LYS A 50 -5.37 13.22 -7.18
CA LYS A 50 -5.30 13.33 -8.65
C LYS A 50 -3.95 13.79 -9.20
N HIS A 51 -3.15 14.49 -8.39
CA HIS A 51 -1.83 15.01 -8.81
C HIS A 51 -0.66 14.08 -8.48
N LYS A 52 -0.94 12.85 -8.00
CA LYS A 52 0.11 11.85 -7.80
C LYS A 52 0.81 11.59 -9.14
N TYR A 53 2.13 11.36 -9.09
CA TYR A 53 2.94 11.20 -10.30
C TYR A 53 2.55 9.98 -11.14
N HIS A 54 1.81 9.02 -10.58
CA HIS A 54 1.15 7.95 -11.32
C HIS A 54 -0.12 7.51 -10.61
N SER A 55 -1.03 6.88 -11.35
CA SER A 55 -2.25 6.28 -10.80
C SER A 55 -3.14 7.25 -10.01
N GLY A 56 -3.08 8.55 -10.32
CA GLY A 56 -3.96 9.54 -9.71
C GLY A 56 -5.43 9.21 -9.95
N GLU A 57 -6.29 9.47 -8.97
CA GLU A 57 -7.73 9.19 -8.96
C GLU A 57 -8.12 7.71 -8.93
N LEU A 58 -7.15 6.79 -8.97
CA LEU A 58 -7.44 5.35 -8.85
C LEU A 58 -7.60 4.93 -7.38
N TRP A 59 -8.44 3.93 -7.18
CA TRP A 59 -8.64 3.33 -5.87
C TRP A 59 -7.57 2.28 -5.59
N ALA A 60 -7.15 2.19 -4.34
CA ALA A 60 -6.12 1.27 -3.90
C ALA A 60 -6.36 0.86 -2.45
N ASN A 61 -5.42 0.13 -1.87
CA ASN A 61 -5.44 -0.29 -0.48
C ASN A 61 -5.43 0.91 0.48
N SER A 62 -5.59 0.65 1.77
CA SER A 62 -5.73 1.69 2.79
C SER A 62 -4.56 2.67 2.83
N CYS A 63 -3.34 2.14 2.72
CA CYS A 63 -2.12 2.93 2.74
C CYS A 63 -1.01 2.16 2.04
N CYS A 64 -0.20 2.84 1.23
CA CYS A 64 0.96 2.24 0.59
C CYS A 64 2.10 3.24 0.53
N SER A 65 3.32 2.78 0.79
CA SER A 65 4.50 3.63 0.75
C SER A 65 5.77 2.78 0.83
N HIS A 66 6.85 3.41 1.22
CA HIS A 66 8.18 2.82 1.28
C HIS A 66 8.80 3.09 2.66
N PRO A 67 9.48 2.11 3.27
CA PRO A 67 10.30 2.40 4.44
C PRO A 67 11.50 3.25 4.01
N ARG A 68 11.95 4.10 4.90
CA ARG A 68 13.14 4.94 4.71
C ARG A 68 14.39 4.18 5.15
N LYS A 69 15.54 4.59 4.66
CA LYS A 69 16.83 4.05 5.12
C LYS A 69 16.88 4.03 6.65
N GLY A 70 17.16 2.88 7.24
CA GLY A 70 17.26 2.69 8.69
C GLY A 70 15.95 2.51 9.42
N GLU A 71 14.82 2.52 8.70
CA GLU A 71 13.50 2.37 9.27
C GLU A 71 13.01 0.92 9.16
N GLU A 72 12.43 0.41 10.23
CA GLU A 72 11.80 -0.92 10.21
C GLU A 72 10.47 -0.87 9.45
N LEU A 73 10.10 -1.98 8.83
CA LEU A 73 8.90 -2.07 7.98
C LEU A 73 7.62 -1.65 8.70
N ILE A 74 7.36 -2.21 9.88
CA ILE A 74 6.13 -1.93 10.63
C ILE A 74 6.12 -0.49 11.18
N GLU A 75 7.27 0.03 11.58
CA GLU A 75 7.40 1.44 11.98
C GLU A 75 7.04 2.38 10.82
N ALA A 76 7.52 2.06 9.62
CA ALA A 76 7.22 2.84 8.42
C ALA A 76 5.72 2.81 8.12
N ALA A 77 5.09 1.65 8.25
CA ALA A 77 3.65 1.50 8.04
C ALA A 77 2.85 2.36 9.03
N HIS A 78 3.21 2.32 10.31
CA HIS A 78 2.55 3.16 11.32
C HIS A 78 2.75 4.66 11.03
N ARG A 79 3.96 5.05 10.66
CA ARG A 79 4.26 6.45 10.30
C ARG A 79 3.35 6.93 9.17
N ARG A 80 3.24 6.16 8.10
CA ARG A 80 2.43 6.57 6.94
C ARG A 80 0.93 6.52 7.23
N MET A 81 0.47 5.59 8.05
CA MET A 81 -0.92 5.57 8.47
C MET A 81 -1.30 6.83 9.27
N GLU A 82 -0.39 7.31 10.11
CA GLU A 82 -0.62 8.55 10.84
C GLU A 82 -0.62 9.76 9.88
N GLU A 83 0.36 9.82 8.97
CA GLU A 83 0.48 10.91 8.00
C GLU A 83 -0.70 10.97 7.01
N GLU A 84 -1.14 9.82 6.49
CA GLU A 84 -2.19 9.77 5.47
C GLU A 84 -3.60 9.68 6.04
N LEU A 85 -3.80 8.94 7.12
CA LEU A 85 -5.13 8.59 7.64
C LEU A 85 -5.41 9.08 9.05
N GLY A 86 -4.42 9.71 9.70
CA GLY A 86 -4.57 10.19 11.06
C GLY A 86 -4.67 9.08 12.11
N ILE A 87 -4.24 7.87 11.79
CA ILE A 87 -4.28 6.74 12.71
C ILE A 87 -2.96 6.64 13.46
N LYS A 88 -3.01 6.92 14.77
CA LYS A 88 -1.82 6.91 15.61
C LYS A 88 -1.32 5.50 15.89
N ALA A 89 0.00 5.33 15.95
CA ALA A 89 0.63 4.09 16.37
C ALA A 89 0.11 3.70 17.76
N GLY A 90 -0.13 2.39 17.97
CA GLY A 90 -0.69 1.89 19.22
C GLY A 90 -2.21 1.75 19.23
N THR A 91 -2.91 2.36 18.27
CA THR A 91 -4.37 2.24 18.15
C THR A 91 -4.76 1.13 17.16
N CYS A 92 -3.81 0.61 16.41
CA CYS A 92 -4.03 -0.45 15.44
C CYS A 92 -2.81 -1.36 15.40
N GLU A 93 -3.00 -2.65 15.66
CA GLU A 93 -1.94 -3.63 15.54
C GLU A 93 -1.80 -4.06 14.08
N LEU A 94 -0.57 -4.03 13.55
CA LEU A 94 -0.27 -4.38 12.18
C LEU A 94 0.48 -5.71 12.10
N LYS A 95 0.14 -6.52 11.09
CA LYS A 95 0.77 -7.81 10.86
C LYS A 95 1.10 -7.99 9.38
N GLU A 96 2.34 -8.36 9.09
CA GLU A 96 2.73 -8.75 7.73
C GLU A 96 2.21 -10.16 7.45
N ILE A 97 1.53 -10.35 6.32
CA ILE A 97 0.94 -11.64 5.96
C ILE A 97 1.54 -12.28 4.71
N ASP A 98 2.14 -11.48 3.83
CA ASP A 98 2.70 -11.96 2.56
C ASP A 98 3.61 -10.91 1.96
N SER A 99 4.27 -11.24 0.87
CA SER A 99 5.05 -10.32 0.06
C SER A 99 5.06 -10.80 -1.39
N PHE A 100 5.34 -9.88 -2.31
CA PHE A 100 5.47 -10.23 -3.73
C PHE A 100 6.34 -9.18 -4.43
N VAL A 101 6.89 -9.56 -5.58
CA VAL A 101 7.63 -8.63 -6.43
C VAL A 101 6.68 -8.12 -7.51
N TYR A 102 6.64 -6.79 -7.63
CA TYR A 102 5.74 -6.08 -8.53
C TYR A 102 6.55 -5.18 -9.46
N PHE A 103 6.23 -5.22 -10.76
CA PHE A 103 6.84 -4.35 -11.75
C PHE A 103 5.77 -3.80 -12.69
N HIS A 104 5.77 -2.47 -12.89
CA HIS A 104 4.84 -1.82 -13.79
C HIS A 104 5.42 -0.51 -14.33
N HIS A 105 5.22 -0.25 -15.61
CA HIS A 105 5.62 0.99 -16.25
C HIS A 105 4.52 2.05 -16.20
N TYR A 106 4.90 3.29 -15.90
CA TYR A 106 4.04 4.46 -15.91
C TYR A 106 4.74 5.55 -16.75
N GLY A 107 4.66 5.46 -18.09
CA GLY A 107 5.39 6.37 -18.97
C GLY A 107 6.91 6.21 -18.82
N ASP A 108 7.61 7.27 -18.44
CA ASP A 108 9.06 7.26 -18.24
C ASP A 108 9.48 6.72 -16.86
N LEU A 109 8.52 6.44 -16.00
CA LEU A 109 8.76 5.94 -14.66
C LEU A 109 8.33 4.48 -14.57
N SER A 110 8.88 3.76 -13.60
CA SER A 110 8.43 2.41 -13.29
C SER A 110 8.36 2.22 -11.79
N GLU A 111 7.51 1.29 -11.38
CA GLU A 111 7.53 0.76 -10.02
C GLU A 111 8.07 -0.66 -10.08
N TYR A 112 9.20 -0.89 -9.42
CA TYR A 112 9.78 -2.22 -9.26
C TYR A 112 9.95 -2.43 -7.76
N GLU A 113 8.98 -3.11 -7.16
CA GLU A 113 8.83 -3.17 -5.71
C GLU A 113 8.86 -4.58 -5.16
N PHE A 114 9.56 -4.72 -4.04
CA PHE A 114 9.39 -5.87 -3.16
C PHE A 114 8.33 -5.42 -2.15
N ASP A 115 7.07 -5.75 -2.43
CA ASP A 115 5.91 -5.23 -1.71
C ASP A 115 5.52 -6.17 -0.57
N HIS A 116 5.55 -5.65 0.65
CA HIS A 116 5.13 -6.37 1.85
C HIS A 116 3.67 -6.06 2.13
N VAL A 117 2.84 -7.11 2.21
CA VAL A 117 1.41 -6.97 2.47
C VAL A 117 1.16 -7.03 3.97
N ILE A 118 0.59 -5.96 4.50
CA ILE A 118 0.37 -5.77 5.94
C ILE A 118 -1.12 -5.57 6.19
N VAL A 119 -1.66 -6.22 7.21
CA VAL A 119 -3.07 -6.09 7.58
C VAL A 119 -3.21 -5.57 9.00
N GLY A 120 -4.33 -4.89 9.27
CA GLY A 120 -4.68 -4.42 10.59
C GLY A 120 -6.18 -4.32 10.76
N LYS A 121 -6.68 -4.76 11.92
CA LYS A 121 -8.10 -4.59 12.26
C LYS A 121 -8.29 -3.22 12.87
N TYR A 122 -9.19 -2.42 12.30
CA TYR A 122 -9.40 -1.03 12.74
C TYR A 122 -10.83 -0.59 12.47
N ALA A 123 -11.46 0.01 13.47
CA ALA A 123 -12.83 0.53 13.36
C ALA A 123 -12.94 1.96 13.91
N GLY A 124 -11.79 2.63 14.11
CA GLY A 124 -11.76 3.99 14.65
C GLY A 124 -11.95 5.06 13.60
N GLU A 125 -11.69 6.30 14.01
CA GLU A 125 -11.82 7.47 13.15
C GLU A 125 -10.74 7.52 12.08
N ILE A 126 -11.12 7.98 10.88
CA ILE A 126 -10.20 8.25 9.78
C ILE A 126 -10.16 9.76 9.56
N VAL A 127 -8.96 10.34 9.60
CA VAL A 127 -8.74 11.76 9.34
C VAL A 127 -7.76 11.87 8.17
N PRO A 128 -8.29 11.87 6.92
CA PRO A 128 -7.42 11.84 5.74
C PRO A 128 -6.67 13.14 5.51
N ASP A 129 -5.41 13.02 5.06
CA ASP A 129 -4.65 14.14 4.51
C ASP A 129 -5.00 14.24 3.04
N GLN A 130 -5.68 15.31 2.64
CA GLN A 130 -6.16 15.50 1.28
C GLN A 130 -5.04 15.71 0.24
N LYS A 131 -3.82 15.94 0.69
CA LYS A 131 -2.65 15.97 -0.20
C LYS A 131 -2.22 14.57 -0.62
N GLU A 132 -2.63 13.57 0.15
CA GLU A 132 -2.26 12.17 -0.09
C GLU A 132 -3.37 11.38 -0.76
N LEU A 133 -4.60 11.57 -0.30
CA LEU A 133 -5.77 10.89 -0.86
C LEU A 133 -6.94 11.85 -0.93
N GLN A 134 -7.78 11.71 -1.96
CA GLN A 134 -8.94 12.57 -2.13
C GLN A 134 -10.24 11.98 -1.57
N ASP A 135 -10.29 10.68 -1.34
CA ASP A 135 -11.46 10.01 -0.78
C ASP A 135 -11.07 8.66 -0.17
N TYR A 136 -11.95 8.13 0.64
CA TYR A 136 -11.83 6.77 1.18
C TYR A 136 -13.23 6.19 1.37
N ARG A 137 -13.31 4.85 1.40
CA ARG A 137 -14.57 4.16 1.74
C ARG A 137 -14.29 2.77 2.31
N TRP A 138 -15.21 2.34 3.15
CA TRP A 138 -15.27 0.96 3.61
C TRP A 138 -16.12 0.18 2.61
N ILE A 139 -15.59 -0.90 2.07
CA ILE A 139 -16.26 -1.71 1.05
C ILE A 139 -16.32 -3.17 1.52
N SER A 140 -17.48 -3.82 1.32
CA SER A 140 -17.60 -5.24 1.67
C SER A 140 -16.70 -6.09 0.77
N TYR A 141 -16.32 -7.28 1.26
CA TYR A 141 -15.47 -8.20 0.50
C TYR A 141 -16.13 -8.57 -0.84
N GLU A 142 -17.42 -8.86 -0.83
CA GLU A 142 -18.16 -9.25 -2.02
C GLU A 142 -18.26 -8.09 -3.03
N GLN A 143 -18.53 -6.89 -2.55
CA GLN A 143 -18.61 -5.71 -3.42
C GLN A 143 -17.24 -5.38 -4.02
N LEU A 144 -16.16 -5.52 -3.24
CA LEU A 144 -14.80 -5.31 -3.73
C LEU A 144 -14.47 -6.28 -4.86
N GLU A 145 -14.75 -7.58 -4.66
CA GLU A 145 -14.50 -8.58 -5.69
C GLU A 145 -15.29 -8.28 -6.97
N LYS A 146 -16.55 -7.87 -6.82
CA LYS A 146 -17.39 -7.51 -7.94
C LYS A 146 -16.83 -6.33 -8.73
N GLU A 147 -16.42 -5.26 -8.04
CA GLU A 147 -15.86 -4.07 -8.70
C GLU A 147 -14.51 -4.35 -9.35
N LEU A 148 -13.68 -5.18 -8.73
CA LEU A 148 -12.39 -5.57 -9.34
C LEU A 148 -12.59 -6.34 -10.64
N MET A 149 -13.66 -7.12 -10.74
CA MET A 149 -13.98 -7.87 -11.96
C MET A 149 -14.69 -7.02 -13.01
N GLU A 150 -15.65 -6.21 -12.61
CA GLU A 150 -16.50 -5.46 -13.53
C GLU A 150 -15.95 -4.09 -13.91
N GLU A 151 -15.17 -3.48 -13.01
CA GLU A 151 -14.65 -2.11 -13.19
C GLU A 151 -13.15 -2.03 -12.85
N PRO A 152 -12.33 -2.91 -13.46
CA PRO A 152 -10.89 -2.97 -13.11
C PRO A 152 -10.13 -1.67 -13.34
N GLU A 153 -10.59 -0.83 -14.26
CA GLU A 153 -9.98 0.45 -14.58
C GLU A 153 -10.03 1.48 -13.44
N LYS A 154 -10.87 1.24 -12.43
CA LYS A 154 -10.96 2.11 -11.26
C LYS A 154 -9.84 1.91 -10.26
N PHE A 155 -9.09 0.81 -10.38
CA PHE A 155 -8.13 0.39 -9.37
C PHE A 155 -6.70 0.46 -9.86
N SER A 156 -5.78 0.76 -8.95
CA SER A 156 -4.35 0.75 -9.27
C SER A 156 -3.87 -0.67 -9.58
N ALA A 157 -2.85 -0.77 -10.42
CA ALA A 157 -2.38 -2.07 -10.92
C ALA A 157 -1.92 -3.02 -9.81
N TRP A 158 -1.20 -2.51 -8.79
CA TRP A 158 -0.70 -3.35 -7.70
C TRP A 158 -1.79 -3.86 -6.77
N PHE A 159 -2.93 -3.18 -6.72
CA PHE A 159 -3.98 -3.50 -5.76
C PHE A 159 -4.63 -4.88 -6.00
N PHE A 160 -4.68 -5.34 -7.23
CA PHE A 160 -5.25 -6.66 -7.53
C PHE A 160 -4.55 -7.78 -6.77
N MET A 161 -3.21 -7.76 -6.73
CA MET A 161 -2.44 -8.74 -5.99
C MET A 161 -2.63 -8.59 -4.48
N VAL A 162 -2.62 -7.36 -4.00
CA VAL A 162 -2.82 -7.07 -2.58
C VAL A 162 -4.21 -7.54 -2.12
N ALA A 163 -5.25 -7.18 -2.85
CA ALA A 163 -6.63 -7.56 -2.52
C ALA A 163 -6.81 -9.07 -2.49
N GLN A 164 -6.27 -9.77 -3.47
CA GLN A 164 -6.36 -11.22 -3.55
C GLN A 164 -5.72 -11.89 -2.33
N LYS A 165 -4.52 -11.46 -1.97
CA LYS A 165 -3.80 -12.01 -0.82
C LYS A 165 -4.50 -11.72 0.51
N VAL A 166 -5.00 -10.50 0.67
CA VAL A 166 -5.68 -10.08 1.89
C VAL A 166 -7.01 -10.81 2.06
N LEU A 167 -7.83 -10.90 1.02
CA LEU A 167 -9.11 -11.60 1.10
C LEU A 167 -8.93 -13.09 1.39
N LYS A 168 -7.93 -13.71 0.80
CA LYS A 168 -7.59 -15.10 1.10
C LYS A 168 -7.21 -15.26 2.56
N TRP A 169 -6.34 -14.40 3.07
CA TRP A 169 -5.89 -14.45 4.46
C TRP A 169 -7.04 -14.25 5.45
N ILE A 170 -7.91 -13.27 5.20
CA ILE A 170 -9.08 -13.01 6.07
C ILE A 170 -10.00 -14.22 6.11
N ARG A 171 -10.31 -14.82 4.96
CA ARG A 171 -11.20 -15.99 4.87
C ARG A 171 -10.61 -17.22 5.58
N GLU A 172 -9.31 -17.43 5.47
CA GLU A 172 -8.63 -18.52 6.16
C GLU A 172 -8.56 -18.30 7.67
N SER A 173 -8.49 -17.04 8.11
CA SER A 173 -8.39 -16.67 9.53
C SER A 173 -9.75 -16.68 10.24
N GLU A 174 -10.85 -16.54 9.51
CA GLU A 174 -12.21 -16.55 10.06
C GLU A 174 -12.79 -17.98 10.21
N ASP A 175 -12.11 -18.98 9.66
CA ASP A 175 -12.52 -20.39 9.72
C ASP A 175 -12.11 -21.08 11.03
#